data_004beae51013b49e090748d266271ba8
#
_entry.id   004beae51013b49e090748d266271ba8
#
_cell.length_a   1.000
_cell.length_b   1.000
_cell.length_c   1.000
_cell.angle_alpha   90.00
_cell.angle_beta   90.00
_cell.angle_gamma   90.00
#
_symmetry.space_group_name_H-M   'P 1'
#
loop_
_entity.id
_entity.type
_entity.pdbx_description
1 polymer ?
#
loop_
_entity_poly.entity_id
_entity_poly.type
_entity_poly.pdbx_seq_one_letter_code
_entity_poly.pdbx_strand_id
1 'polypeptide(L)'
;MDSLIQARYVIVSMNGKYGIYDREKNDSVTAVDMDYIEYSHYFQPEESMCFCYFYYEKGLQCGKIGINMNDNTKMEAFADNPRLVGKVEEFPTIDSLILARSYDVLSECMAAIDGIQGQVAVIDASTSDVLAWGALENVEGATVAAPLLKRLCSLETYMPFVAADCLAQSKTSLEDSVDTGQGVLVLNDSVRIRDHNWRRGGYGMLTYRQALLNKSRIGMYHAMKTLPDGMDYWKYATGQTKNTNAMELATVFNYIFHLDSVNVSADRRSNIRAIAIEMFKEGGIQHKRAPKNVELAGVYNVADDGTEQTFTFVGCFPADKPKYAVSMVVQRKHKLPASPAMMSDKVNELIEWLNKK
;
A
#
# COMPACT_ATOMS: atom_id res chain seq x y z
N MET A 1 -12.01 15.64 13.87
CA MET A 1 -13.29 15.66 13.13
C MET A 1 -13.61 14.29 12.56
N ASP A 2 -12.75 13.66 11.78
CA ASP A 2 -12.99 12.31 11.19
C ASP A 2 -13.44 11.25 12.20
N SER A 3 -12.83 11.18 13.37
CA SER A 3 -13.22 10.24 14.42
C SER A 3 -14.65 10.43 14.95
N LEU A 4 -15.12 11.68 15.01
CA LEU A 4 -16.50 12.00 15.40
C LEU A 4 -17.49 11.63 14.29
N ILE A 5 -17.13 11.87 13.04
CA ILE A 5 -17.93 11.51 11.88
C ILE A 5 -18.07 9.99 11.76
N GLN A 6 -16.97 9.25 11.92
CA GLN A 6 -16.98 7.78 11.93
C GLN A 6 -17.73 7.20 13.15
N ALA A 7 -17.80 7.93 14.26
CA ALA A 7 -18.63 7.54 15.39
C ALA A 7 -20.13 7.74 15.12
N ARG A 8 -20.50 8.74 14.33
CA ARG A 8 -21.89 9.02 13.92
C ARG A 8 -22.33 8.13 12.78
N TYR A 9 -21.60 8.14 11.66
CA TYR A 9 -21.91 7.35 10.47
C TYR A 9 -21.17 6.02 10.53
N VAL A 10 -21.90 4.95 10.78
CA VAL A 10 -21.33 3.61 10.86
C VAL A 10 -21.69 2.78 9.64
N ILE A 11 -20.73 1.98 9.20
CA ILE A 11 -20.97 0.97 8.18
C ILE A 11 -21.63 -0.22 8.86
N VAL A 12 -22.83 -0.56 8.43
CA VAL A 12 -23.58 -1.74 8.89
C VAL A 12 -23.55 -2.81 7.83
N SER A 13 -23.61 -4.08 8.25
CA SER A 13 -23.62 -5.20 7.31
C SER A 13 -24.75 -6.16 7.61
N MET A 14 -25.33 -6.75 6.56
CA MET A 14 -26.33 -7.81 6.61
C MET A 14 -26.18 -8.71 5.39
N ASN A 15 -26.07 -10.02 5.61
CA ASN A 15 -25.93 -11.02 4.55
C ASN A 15 -24.79 -10.73 3.54
N GLY A 16 -23.63 -10.24 4.05
CA GLY A 16 -22.47 -9.90 3.21
C GLY A 16 -22.61 -8.63 2.39
N LYS A 17 -23.68 -7.86 2.58
CA LYS A 17 -23.88 -6.53 2.00
C LYS A 17 -23.72 -5.46 3.07
N TYR A 18 -23.39 -4.25 2.63
CA TYR A 18 -23.05 -3.12 3.48
C TYR A 18 -23.95 -1.92 3.18
N GLY A 19 -24.12 -1.07 4.20
CA GLY A 19 -24.83 0.21 4.10
C GLY A 19 -24.34 1.19 5.16
N ILE A 20 -24.82 2.42 5.10
CA ILE A 20 -24.48 3.49 6.05
C ILE A 20 -25.67 3.76 6.95
N TYR A 21 -25.41 3.83 8.25
CA TYR A 21 -26.37 4.14 9.29
C TYR A 21 -25.93 5.35 10.10
N ASP A 22 -26.85 6.31 10.31
CA ASP A 22 -26.64 7.48 11.16
C ASP A 22 -27.10 7.18 12.59
N ARG A 23 -26.16 7.03 13.51
CA ARG A 23 -26.45 6.77 14.93
C ARG A 23 -27.13 7.94 15.63
N GLU A 24 -26.85 9.16 15.21
CA GLU A 24 -27.42 10.35 15.84
C GLU A 24 -28.91 10.48 15.51
N LYS A 25 -29.27 10.25 14.27
CA LYS A 25 -30.68 10.27 13.81
C LYS A 25 -31.38 8.93 13.98
N ASN A 26 -30.63 7.87 14.33
CA ASN A 26 -31.12 6.51 14.47
C ASN A 26 -31.83 6.01 13.21
N ASP A 27 -31.24 6.28 12.03
CA ASP A 27 -31.85 5.97 10.73
C ASP A 27 -30.81 5.50 9.71
N SER A 28 -31.29 4.72 8.73
CA SER A 28 -30.45 4.26 7.61
C SER A 28 -30.27 5.37 6.59
N VAL A 29 -29.01 5.71 6.30
CA VAL A 29 -28.68 6.67 5.25
C VAL A 29 -28.73 6.02 3.87
N THR A 30 -28.29 4.77 3.76
CA THR A 30 -28.37 3.97 2.53
C THR A 30 -29.01 2.62 2.78
N ALA A 31 -29.49 1.97 1.72
CA ALA A 31 -29.84 0.56 1.79
C ALA A 31 -28.59 -0.29 2.12
N VAL A 32 -28.80 -1.48 2.70
CA VAL A 32 -27.73 -2.45 2.98
C VAL A 32 -27.64 -3.41 1.78
N ASP A 33 -27.13 -2.89 0.67
CA ASP A 33 -27.10 -3.60 -0.62
C ASP A 33 -25.79 -3.43 -1.41
N MET A 34 -24.77 -2.76 -0.82
CA MET A 34 -23.47 -2.54 -1.41
C MET A 34 -22.54 -3.74 -1.15
N ASP A 35 -21.72 -4.10 -2.13
CA ASP A 35 -20.73 -5.17 -2.01
C ASP A 35 -19.51 -4.75 -1.18
N TYR A 36 -19.20 -3.45 -1.22
CA TYR A 36 -18.15 -2.83 -0.44
C TYR A 36 -18.49 -1.37 -0.14
N ILE A 37 -18.04 -0.87 0.99
CA ILE A 37 -18.10 0.55 1.35
C ILE A 37 -16.98 0.89 2.32
N GLU A 38 -16.40 2.07 2.17
CA GLU A 38 -15.43 2.62 3.12
C GLU A 38 -15.61 4.13 3.29
N TYR A 39 -15.29 4.63 4.50
CA TYR A 39 -15.19 6.06 4.75
C TYR A 39 -13.96 6.63 4.04
N SER A 40 -14.12 7.78 3.38
CA SER A 40 -13.06 8.48 2.69
C SER A 40 -12.54 9.67 3.51
N HIS A 41 -13.33 10.74 3.55
CA HIS A 41 -12.96 11.97 4.25
C HIS A 41 -14.21 12.84 4.49
N TYR A 42 -14.06 13.92 5.23
CA TYR A 42 -15.06 14.98 5.28
C TYR A 42 -14.58 16.22 4.50
N PHE A 43 -15.54 17.05 4.09
CA PHE A 43 -15.30 18.34 3.44
C PHE A 43 -16.31 19.37 3.95
N GLN A 44 -15.80 20.51 4.39
CA GLN A 44 -16.60 21.60 4.91
C GLN A 44 -16.34 22.87 4.08
N PRO A 45 -17.13 23.11 3.01
CA PRO A 45 -16.96 24.28 2.15
C PRO A 45 -17.33 25.58 2.83
N GLU A 46 -18.29 25.54 3.78
CA GLU A 46 -18.80 26.69 4.57
C GLU A 46 -19.10 26.23 5.99
N GLU A 47 -19.16 27.17 6.95
CA GLU A 47 -19.46 26.85 8.36
C GLU A 47 -20.78 26.09 8.56
N SER A 48 -21.76 26.33 7.69
CA SER A 48 -23.11 25.74 7.75
C SER A 48 -23.24 24.43 6.96
N MET A 49 -22.22 24.01 6.19
CA MET A 49 -22.31 22.84 5.30
C MET A 49 -21.11 21.91 5.56
N CYS A 50 -21.41 20.71 6.00
CA CYS A 50 -20.40 19.67 6.18
C CYS A 50 -20.83 18.38 5.48
N PHE A 51 -19.96 17.86 4.62
CA PHE A 51 -20.16 16.62 3.89
C PHE A 51 -19.17 15.56 4.36
N CYS A 52 -19.61 14.33 4.53
CA CYS A 52 -18.75 13.18 4.65
C CYS A 52 -18.89 12.28 3.42
N TYR A 53 -17.77 11.70 3.00
CA TYR A 53 -17.71 10.95 1.77
C TYR A 53 -17.34 9.50 2.03
N PHE A 54 -17.99 8.59 1.27
CA PHE A 54 -17.75 7.16 1.27
C PHE A 54 -17.50 6.68 -0.16
N TYR A 55 -16.55 5.78 -0.34
CA TYR A 55 -16.43 5.00 -1.57
C TYR A 55 -17.26 3.73 -1.44
N TYR A 56 -17.86 3.28 -2.56
CA TYR A 56 -18.67 2.06 -2.57
C TYR A 56 -18.49 1.26 -3.87
N GLU A 57 -18.80 -0.03 -3.78
CA GLU A 57 -19.01 -0.91 -4.92
C GLU A 57 -20.36 -1.61 -4.75
N LYS A 58 -21.13 -1.68 -5.83
CA LYS A 58 -22.45 -2.31 -5.87
C LYS A 58 -22.71 -2.91 -7.24
N GLY A 59 -22.66 -4.25 -7.33
CA GLY A 59 -22.80 -4.94 -8.60
C GLY A 59 -21.78 -4.43 -9.62
N LEU A 60 -22.27 -3.91 -10.75
CA LEU A 60 -21.45 -3.37 -11.83
C LEU A 60 -20.98 -1.93 -11.61
N GLN A 61 -21.37 -1.29 -10.53
CA GLN A 61 -21.07 0.12 -10.26
C GLN A 61 -20.06 0.27 -9.13
N CYS A 62 -19.24 1.29 -9.22
CA CYS A 62 -18.44 1.81 -8.13
C CYS A 62 -18.52 3.33 -8.13
N GLY A 63 -18.32 3.95 -6.97
CA GLY A 63 -18.44 5.40 -6.91
C GLY A 63 -18.19 5.99 -5.54
N LYS A 64 -18.67 7.21 -5.41
CA LYS A 64 -18.53 8.03 -4.22
C LYS A 64 -19.90 8.57 -3.80
N ILE A 65 -20.23 8.39 -2.52
CA ILE A 65 -21.41 8.97 -1.89
C ILE A 65 -20.96 10.12 -0.99
N GLY A 66 -21.48 11.32 -1.23
CA GLY A 66 -21.37 12.46 -0.33
C GLY A 66 -22.65 12.59 0.49
N ILE A 67 -22.53 12.63 1.82
CA ILE A 67 -23.65 12.80 2.74
C ILE A 67 -23.55 14.19 3.38
N ASN A 68 -24.58 15.02 3.19
CA ASN A 68 -24.72 16.26 3.94
C ASN A 68 -25.06 15.91 5.40
N MET A 69 -24.20 16.29 6.33
CA MET A 69 -24.32 15.91 7.74
C MET A 69 -25.51 16.60 8.44
N ASN A 70 -26.07 17.67 7.87
CA ASN A 70 -27.17 18.37 8.48
C ASN A 70 -28.52 17.65 8.28
N ASP A 71 -28.75 17.13 7.08
CA ASP A 71 -30.04 16.58 6.68
C ASP A 71 -30.00 15.15 6.12
N ASN A 72 -28.79 14.57 5.95
CA ASN A 72 -28.54 13.27 5.33
C ASN A 72 -28.87 13.21 3.83
N THR A 73 -29.04 14.37 3.17
CA THR A 73 -29.13 14.35 1.71
C THR A 73 -27.87 13.78 1.09
N LYS A 74 -28.04 13.00 0.02
CA LYS A 74 -26.95 12.28 -0.66
C LYS A 74 -26.67 12.88 -2.01
N MET A 75 -25.38 12.94 -2.34
CA MET A 75 -24.89 13.17 -3.69
C MET A 75 -24.09 11.94 -4.10
N GLU A 76 -24.43 11.33 -5.22
CA GLU A 76 -23.78 10.15 -5.72
C GLU A 76 -23.11 10.45 -7.06
N ALA A 77 -21.85 10.04 -7.18
CA ALA A 77 -21.12 9.96 -8.43
C ALA A 77 -20.64 8.52 -8.61
N PHE A 78 -21.00 7.91 -9.72
CA PHE A 78 -20.70 6.52 -9.99
C PHE A 78 -20.19 6.32 -11.42
N ALA A 79 -19.48 5.20 -11.62
CA ALA A 79 -19.06 4.69 -12.91
C ALA A 79 -19.24 3.17 -12.91
N ASP A 80 -19.15 2.54 -14.06
CA ASP A 80 -19.13 1.09 -14.14
C ASP A 80 -17.90 0.54 -13.43
N ASN A 81 -18.08 -0.53 -12.66
CA ASN A 81 -17.01 -1.16 -11.91
C ASN A 81 -16.07 -1.90 -12.89
N PRO A 82 -14.79 -1.48 -13.01
CA PRO A 82 -13.86 -2.07 -13.96
C PRO A 82 -13.66 -3.57 -13.76
N ARG A 83 -13.83 -4.06 -12.53
CA ARG A 83 -13.72 -5.48 -12.19
C ARG A 83 -14.76 -6.35 -12.91
N LEU A 84 -15.95 -5.80 -13.16
CA LEU A 84 -17.12 -6.55 -13.63
C LEU A 84 -17.49 -6.23 -15.07
N VAL A 85 -16.93 -5.14 -15.60
CA VAL A 85 -17.11 -4.76 -16.99
C VAL A 85 -16.15 -5.61 -17.83
N GLY A 86 -16.66 -6.68 -18.39
CA GLY A 86 -15.91 -7.59 -19.26
C GLY A 86 -15.54 -7.03 -20.64
N LYS A 87 -15.60 -5.71 -20.82
CA LYS A 87 -15.29 -5.03 -22.09
C LYS A 87 -14.11 -4.11 -21.92
N VAL A 88 -12.99 -4.54 -22.46
CA VAL A 88 -11.74 -3.74 -22.59
C VAL A 88 -12.01 -2.35 -23.21
N GLU A 89 -13.06 -2.23 -24.00
CA GLU A 89 -13.45 -0.99 -24.70
C GLU A 89 -13.88 0.15 -23.74
N GLU A 90 -14.34 -0.15 -22.53
CA GLU A 90 -14.76 0.86 -21.54
C GLU A 90 -13.59 1.38 -20.68
N PHE A 91 -12.48 0.63 -20.65
CA PHE A 91 -11.23 1.02 -20.02
C PHE A 91 -10.10 0.85 -21.05
N PRO A 92 -9.93 1.82 -21.95
CA PRO A 92 -9.04 1.68 -23.11
C PRO A 92 -7.57 1.49 -22.74
N THR A 93 -7.18 1.74 -21.49
CA THR A 93 -5.80 1.56 -21.03
C THR A 93 -5.55 0.15 -20.51
N ILE A 94 -6.59 -0.63 -20.16
CA ILE A 94 -6.41 -2.00 -19.68
C ILE A 94 -6.00 -2.95 -20.81
N ASP A 95 -4.83 -3.58 -20.64
CA ASP A 95 -4.36 -4.67 -21.49
C ASP A 95 -4.90 -6.00 -20.95
N SER A 96 -5.79 -6.63 -21.73
CA SER A 96 -6.45 -7.88 -21.32
C SER A 96 -5.48 -9.02 -21.04
N LEU A 97 -4.34 -9.09 -21.73
CA LEU A 97 -3.33 -10.11 -21.52
C LEU A 97 -2.52 -9.84 -20.24
N ILE A 98 -2.19 -8.58 -19.96
CA ILE A 98 -1.55 -8.17 -18.71
C ILE A 98 -2.49 -8.45 -17.52
N LEU A 99 -3.76 -8.11 -17.67
CA LEU A 99 -4.77 -8.34 -16.63
C LEU A 99 -4.93 -9.84 -16.34
N ALA A 100 -5.09 -10.67 -17.37
CA ALA A 100 -5.20 -12.11 -17.22
C ALA A 100 -3.98 -12.72 -16.51
N ARG A 101 -2.76 -12.38 -16.97
CA ARG A 101 -1.51 -12.87 -16.35
C ARG A 101 -1.37 -12.37 -14.90
N SER A 102 -1.80 -11.15 -14.62
CA SER A 102 -1.78 -10.60 -13.27
C SER A 102 -2.71 -11.36 -12.33
N TYR A 103 -3.90 -11.74 -12.79
CA TYR A 103 -4.82 -12.58 -12.02
C TYR A 103 -4.26 -13.99 -11.76
N ASP A 104 -3.64 -14.63 -12.76
CA ASP A 104 -3.00 -15.93 -12.60
C ASP A 104 -1.95 -15.89 -11.50
N VAL A 105 -1.01 -14.93 -11.60
CA VAL A 105 0.07 -14.77 -10.61
C VAL A 105 -0.46 -14.39 -9.23
N LEU A 106 -1.48 -13.54 -9.15
CA LEU A 106 -2.12 -13.20 -7.88
C LEU A 106 -2.73 -14.45 -7.22
N SER A 107 -3.45 -15.27 -7.99
CA SER A 107 -4.03 -16.52 -7.51
C SER A 107 -2.95 -17.51 -7.03
N GLU A 108 -1.85 -17.64 -7.78
CA GLU A 108 -0.69 -18.45 -7.38
C GLU A 108 -0.01 -17.94 -6.09
N CYS A 109 0.13 -16.61 -5.94
CA CYS A 109 0.63 -16.02 -4.70
C CYS A 109 -0.30 -16.31 -3.51
N MET A 110 -1.61 -16.16 -3.71
CA MET A 110 -2.59 -16.47 -2.66
C MET A 110 -2.52 -17.93 -2.25
N ALA A 111 -2.44 -18.86 -3.22
CA ALA A 111 -2.30 -20.28 -2.93
C ALA A 111 -1.00 -20.60 -2.17
N ALA A 112 0.12 -19.98 -2.55
CA ALA A 112 1.43 -20.22 -1.93
C ALA A 112 1.51 -19.81 -0.45
N ILE A 113 0.69 -18.84 -0.02
CA ILE A 113 0.76 -18.30 1.35
C ILE A 113 -0.52 -18.52 2.18
N ASP A 114 -1.45 -19.32 1.71
CA ASP A 114 -2.79 -19.48 2.31
C ASP A 114 -3.54 -18.14 2.40
N GLY A 115 -3.50 -17.36 1.30
CA GLY A 115 -4.07 -16.02 1.22
C GLY A 115 -5.59 -16.03 1.26
N ILE A 116 -6.17 -15.13 2.04
CA ILE A 116 -7.62 -14.93 2.11
C ILE A 116 -8.10 -13.85 1.15
N GLN A 117 -7.25 -12.88 0.85
CA GLN A 117 -7.51 -11.80 -0.09
C GLN A 117 -6.22 -11.36 -0.78
N GLY A 118 -6.34 -10.84 -2.01
CA GLY A 118 -5.21 -10.28 -2.71
C GLY A 118 -5.61 -9.23 -3.74
N GLN A 119 -4.65 -8.37 -4.07
CA GLN A 119 -4.79 -7.33 -5.08
C GLN A 119 -3.51 -7.21 -5.89
N VAL A 120 -3.66 -6.84 -7.16
CA VAL A 120 -2.55 -6.56 -8.07
C VAL A 120 -2.86 -5.32 -8.90
N ALA A 121 -1.86 -4.49 -9.14
CA ALA A 121 -1.94 -3.37 -10.07
C ALA A 121 -0.68 -3.31 -10.93
N VAL A 122 -0.86 -3.03 -12.21
CA VAL A 122 0.21 -2.78 -13.20
C VAL A 122 -0.09 -1.46 -13.91
N ILE A 123 0.87 -0.57 -13.89
CA ILE A 123 0.78 0.78 -14.48
C ILE A 123 1.91 0.91 -15.51
N ASP A 124 1.62 1.51 -16.67
CA ASP A 124 2.66 2.03 -17.55
C ASP A 124 3.39 3.18 -16.85
N ALA A 125 4.69 3.02 -16.64
CA ALA A 125 5.43 3.96 -15.83
C ALA A 125 5.60 5.34 -16.51
N SER A 126 5.52 5.41 -17.83
CA SER A 126 5.72 6.64 -18.59
C SER A 126 4.45 7.49 -18.74
N THR A 127 3.30 6.84 -18.89
CA THR A 127 2.00 7.50 -19.10
C THR A 127 1.15 7.55 -17.84
N SER A 128 1.45 6.69 -16.85
CA SER A 128 0.63 6.41 -15.67
C SER A 128 -0.71 5.72 -16.01
N ASP A 129 -0.85 5.18 -17.22
CA ASP A 129 -2.01 4.41 -17.61
C ASP A 129 -2.11 3.10 -16.82
N VAL A 130 -3.31 2.76 -16.39
CA VAL A 130 -3.59 1.50 -15.69
C VAL A 130 -3.69 0.39 -16.72
N LEU A 131 -2.73 -0.53 -16.73
CA LEU A 131 -2.69 -1.68 -17.63
C LEU A 131 -3.38 -2.93 -17.05
N ALA A 132 -3.36 -3.08 -15.73
CA ALA A 132 -4.11 -4.10 -15.03
C ALA A 132 -4.43 -3.64 -13.60
N TRP A 133 -5.62 -3.99 -13.15
CA TRP A 133 -6.06 -3.81 -11.76
C TRP A 133 -7.02 -4.92 -11.38
N GLY A 134 -6.63 -5.77 -10.44
CA GLY A 134 -7.39 -6.95 -10.07
C GLY A 134 -7.39 -7.20 -8.56
N ALA A 135 -8.46 -7.82 -8.09
CA ALA A 135 -8.60 -8.26 -6.71
C ALA A 135 -9.29 -9.61 -6.64
N LEU A 136 -8.81 -10.47 -5.73
CA LEU A 136 -9.32 -11.80 -5.48
C LEU A 136 -9.54 -12.02 -3.97
N GLU A 137 -10.51 -12.85 -3.63
CA GLU A 137 -10.71 -13.36 -2.27
C GLU A 137 -11.02 -14.86 -2.29
N ASN A 138 -10.72 -15.52 -1.19
CA ASN A 138 -11.03 -16.93 -1.00
C ASN A 138 -12.32 -17.05 -0.16
N VAL A 139 -13.37 -17.54 -0.79
CA VAL A 139 -14.67 -17.78 -0.15
C VAL A 139 -14.94 -19.28 -0.19
N GLU A 140 -14.98 -19.91 0.98
CA GLU A 140 -15.26 -21.35 1.13
C GLU A 140 -14.36 -22.26 0.27
N GLY A 141 -13.09 -21.86 0.07
CA GLY A 141 -12.12 -22.59 -0.73
C GLY A 141 -12.14 -22.29 -2.23
N ALA A 142 -13.06 -21.48 -2.71
CA ALA A 142 -13.07 -20.96 -4.08
C ALA A 142 -12.45 -19.56 -4.15
N THR A 143 -11.60 -19.33 -5.14
CA THR A 143 -11.07 -17.99 -5.43
C THR A 143 -12.05 -17.25 -6.33
N VAL A 144 -12.56 -16.12 -5.84
CA VAL A 144 -13.54 -15.30 -6.55
C VAL A 144 -13.02 -13.85 -6.66
N ALA A 145 -13.65 -13.06 -7.53
CA ALA A 145 -13.33 -11.63 -7.62
C ALA A 145 -13.72 -10.88 -6.33
N ALA A 146 -12.86 -9.96 -5.90
CA ALA A 146 -13.01 -9.18 -4.67
C ALA A 146 -13.10 -7.67 -4.96
N PRO A 147 -13.58 -6.85 -4.01
CA PRO A 147 -13.62 -5.40 -4.15
C PRO A 147 -12.24 -4.78 -4.40
N LEU A 148 -12.14 -3.97 -5.48
CA LEU A 148 -10.89 -3.33 -5.90
C LEU A 148 -10.43 -2.23 -4.94
N LEU A 149 -11.38 -1.47 -4.37
CA LEU A 149 -11.09 -0.30 -3.53
C LEU A 149 -10.74 -0.66 -2.09
N LYS A 150 -10.91 -1.92 -1.69
CA LYS A 150 -10.63 -2.35 -0.32
C LYS A 150 -9.17 -2.09 0.06
N ARG A 151 -8.94 -1.50 1.22
CA ARG A 151 -7.60 -1.24 1.75
C ARG A 151 -7.08 -2.47 2.46
N LEU A 152 -6.01 -3.04 1.95
CA LEU A 152 -5.45 -4.30 2.44
C LEU A 152 -4.06 -4.16 3.06
N CYS A 153 -3.35 -3.08 2.78
CA CYS A 153 -1.95 -2.96 3.15
C CYS A 153 -1.63 -1.65 3.88
N SER A 154 -0.45 -1.62 4.48
CA SER A 154 0.04 -0.52 5.28
C SER A 154 1.03 0.35 4.48
N LEU A 155 0.99 1.65 4.70
CA LEU A 155 1.99 2.60 4.22
C LEU A 155 3.38 2.41 4.87
N GLU A 156 3.52 1.51 5.86
CA GLU A 156 4.86 1.08 6.34
C GLU A 156 5.76 0.60 5.21
N THR A 157 5.19 0.11 4.11
CA THR A 157 5.92 -0.31 2.92
C THR A 157 6.83 0.80 2.38
N TYR A 158 6.44 2.06 2.50
CA TYR A 158 7.23 3.23 2.03
C TYR A 158 8.20 3.80 3.04
N MET A 159 8.21 3.34 4.27
CA MET A 159 9.04 3.93 5.32
C MET A 159 10.53 4.08 4.96
N PRO A 160 11.18 3.12 4.26
CA PRO A 160 12.58 3.31 3.87
C PRO A 160 12.79 4.49 2.92
N PHE A 161 11.83 4.75 2.04
CA PHE A 161 11.91 5.83 1.05
C PHE A 161 11.61 7.19 1.68
N VAL A 162 10.61 7.25 2.56
CA VAL A 162 10.31 8.47 3.34
C VAL A 162 11.47 8.80 4.29
N ALA A 163 12.09 7.81 4.90
CA ALA A 163 13.28 8.01 5.72
C ALA A 163 14.45 8.57 4.90
N ALA A 164 14.70 8.04 3.69
CA ALA A 164 15.72 8.56 2.78
C ALA A 164 15.44 10.01 2.35
N ASP A 165 14.17 10.35 2.14
CA ASP A 165 13.73 11.71 1.81
C ASP A 165 13.93 12.68 2.99
N CYS A 166 13.59 12.26 4.21
CA CYS A 166 13.82 13.05 5.42
C CYS A 166 15.31 13.37 5.63
N LEU A 167 16.17 12.39 5.42
CA LEU A 167 17.62 12.61 5.51
C LEU A 167 18.10 13.66 4.50
N ALA A 168 17.68 13.55 3.24
CA ALA A 168 18.06 14.51 2.21
C ALA A 168 17.57 15.93 2.52
N GLN A 169 16.33 16.06 3.03
CA GLN A 169 15.77 17.36 3.41
C GLN A 169 16.48 17.98 4.64
N SER A 170 16.86 17.16 5.61
CA SER A 170 17.61 17.60 6.80
C SER A 170 19.11 17.79 6.55
N LYS A 171 19.58 17.55 5.31
CA LYS A 171 20.99 17.57 4.94
C LYS A 171 21.86 16.59 5.73
N THR A 172 21.25 15.49 6.19
CA THR A 172 21.94 14.36 6.81
C THR A 172 22.33 13.37 5.72
N SER A 173 23.60 12.95 5.70
CA SER A 173 24.08 12.02 4.69
C SER A 173 23.59 10.60 4.95
N LEU A 174 23.35 9.84 3.88
CA LEU A 174 23.14 8.40 3.97
C LEU A 174 24.36 7.66 4.56
N GLU A 175 25.54 8.27 4.51
CA GLU A 175 26.77 7.71 5.05
C GLU A 175 27.01 8.10 6.53
N ASP A 176 26.20 9.01 7.10
CA ASP A 176 26.27 9.32 8.52
C ASP A 176 25.86 8.11 9.36
N SER A 177 26.50 7.99 10.53
CA SER A 177 26.27 6.85 11.41
C SER A 177 25.00 7.00 12.24
N VAL A 178 24.30 5.89 12.45
CA VAL A 178 23.15 5.77 13.34
C VAL A 178 23.32 4.57 14.26
N ASP A 179 23.10 4.75 15.55
CA ASP A 179 23.11 3.64 16.51
C ASP A 179 21.70 3.00 16.61
N THR A 180 21.60 1.75 16.19
CA THR A 180 20.39 0.94 16.33
C THR A 180 20.46 0.00 17.54
N GLY A 181 21.56 0.04 18.27
CA GLY A 181 21.79 -0.72 19.49
C GLY A 181 21.58 -2.22 19.31
N GLN A 182 21.01 -2.85 20.29
CA GLN A 182 20.68 -4.27 20.26
C GLN A 182 19.31 -4.58 19.61
N GLY A 183 18.84 -3.68 18.75
CA GLY A 183 17.60 -3.86 18.01
C GLY A 183 16.31 -3.62 18.80
N VAL A 184 16.40 -2.94 19.95
CA VAL A 184 15.24 -2.49 20.74
C VAL A 184 15.46 -1.04 21.17
N LEU A 185 14.59 -0.16 20.75
CA LEU A 185 14.52 1.23 21.18
C LEU A 185 13.29 1.44 22.05
N VAL A 186 13.47 1.87 23.30
CA VAL A 186 12.39 2.19 24.23
C VAL A 186 12.15 3.71 24.15
N LEU A 187 10.97 4.11 23.72
CA LEU A 187 10.58 5.52 23.62
C LEU A 187 9.96 6.01 24.93
N ASN A 188 9.18 5.14 25.58
CA ASN A 188 8.57 5.34 26.91
C ASN A 188 8.16 3.97 27.47
N ASP A 189 7.52 3.95 28.63
CA ASP A 189 7.15 2.71 29.33
C ASP A 189 6.26 1.76 28.51
N SER A 190 5.53 2.29 27.52
CA SER A 190 4.56 1.53 26.75
C SER A 190 4.97 1.30 25.29
N VAL A 191 5.87 2.13 24.74
CA VAL A 191 6.20 2.13 23.31
C VAL A 191 7.63 1.66 23.08
N ARG A 192 7.76 0.55 22.36
CA ARG A 192 9.06 -0.01 21.95
C ARG A 192 9.10 -0.26 20.45
N ILE A 193 10.17 0.22 19.82
CA ILE A 193 10.47 -0.09 18.42
C ILE A 193 11.46 -1.26 18.42
N ARG A 194 11.21 -2.26 17.57
CA ARG A 194 12.07 -3.42 17.45
C ARG A 194 12.48 -3.67 16.02
N ASP A 195 13.76 -3.92 15.81
CA ASP A 195 14.27 -4.43 14.54
C ASP A 195 13.95 -5.94 14.42
N HIS A 196 13.86 -6.44 13.19
CA HIS A 196 13.52 -7.85 12.98
C HIS A 196 14.57 -8.84 13.53
N ASN A 197 15.80 -8.37 13.72
CA ASN A 197 16.90 -9.18 14.27
C ASN A 197 17.18 -8.95 15.78
N TRP A 198 16.28 -8.26 16.50
CA TRP A 198 16.47 -7.91 17.91
C TRP A 198 16.81 -9.10 18.82
N ARG A 199 16.26 -10.29 18.51
CA ARG A 199 16.58 -11.52 19.25
C ARG A 199 17.99 -12.06 18.99
N ARG A 200 18.67 -11.54 17.95
CA ARG A 200 20.03 -11.90 17.56
C ARG A 200 21.06 -10.82 17.89
N GLY A 201 20.68 -9.82 18.70
CA GLY A 201 21.56 -8.77 19.19
C GLY A 201 21.50 -7.45 18.41
N GLY A 202 20.53 -7.30 17.49
CA GLY A 202 20.37 -6.07 16.72
C GLY A 202 21.46 -5.87 15.66
N TYR A 203 21.60 -4.64 15.19
CA TYR A 203 22.60 -4.26 14.19
C TYR A 203 23.73 -3.40 14.74
N GLY A 204 23.60 -2.81 15.93
CA GLY A 204 24.58 -1.88 16.49
C GLY A 204 24.70 -0.59 15.69
N MET A 205 25.93 -0.14 15.49
CA MET A 205 26.24 1.03 14.66
C MET A 205 26.16 0.67 13.18
N LEU A 206 25.39 1.43 12.42
CA LEU A 206 25.26 1.34 10.97
C LEU A 206 25.40 2.74 10.35
N THR A 207 25.63 2.83 9.02
CA THR A 207 25.28 4.04 8.30
C THR A 207 23.74 4.09 8.11
N TYR A 208 23.18 5.27 7.88
CA TYR A 208 21.78 5.37 7.50
C TYR A 208 21.47 4.53 6.26
N ARG A 209 22.34 4.55 5.25
CA ARG A 209 22.22 3.68 4.07
C ARG A 209 22.05 2.21 4.47
N GLN A 210 22.94 1.69 5.29
CA GLN A 210 22.85 0.29 5.75
C GLN A 210 21.58 0.04 6.56
N ALA A 211 21.18 0.98 7.42
CA ALA A 211 19.97 0.86 8.21
C ALA A 211 18.70 0.77 7.33
N LEU A 212 18.61 1.61 6.29
CA LEU A 212 17.49 1.59 5.35
C LEU A 212 17.48 0.33 4.48
N LEU A 213 18.64 -0.09 3.97
CA LEU A 213 18.79 -1.32 3.17
C LEU A 213 18.45 -2.58 3.96
N ASN A 214 18.71 -2.58 5.26
CA ASN A 214 18.32 -3.65 6.19
C ASN A 214 16.90 -3.51 6.72
N LYS A 215 16.17 -2.45 6.35
CA LYS A 215 14.84 -2.12 6.89
C LYS A 215 14.84 -2.08 8.42
N SER A 216 15.90 -1.52 9.02
CA SER A 216 15.93 -1.28 10.46
C SER A 216 14.86 -0.26 10.84
N ARG A 217 13.88 -0.69 11.65
CA ARG A 217 12.82 0.22 12.13
C ARG A 217 13.38 1.31 13.02
N ILE A 218 14.43 1.01 13.79
CA ILE A 218 15.12 1.99 14.65
C ILE A 218 15.85 3.00 13.78
N GLY A 219 16.61 2.55 12.76
CA GLY A 219 17.28 3.44 11.83
C GLY A 219 16.30 4.34 11.06
N MET A 220 15.18 3.78 10.57
CA MET A 220 14.12 4.55 9.92
C MET A 220 13.48 5.57 10.87
N TYR A 221 13.23 5.21 12.13
CA TYR A 221 12.72 6.12 13.14
C TYR A 221 13.66 7.32 13.37
N HIS A 222 14.96 7.04 13.51
CA HIS A 222 15.96 8.13 13.67
C HIS A 222 16.05 9.03 12.44
N ALA A 223 16.00 8.46 11.24
CA ALA A 223 15.98 9.22 10.00
C ALA A 223 14.73 10.11 9.89
N MET A 224 13.55 9.56 10.14
CA MET A 224 12.28 10.31 10.07
C MET A 224 12.18 11.39 11.17
N LYS A 225 12.77 11.14 12.33
CA LYS A 225 12.79 12.12 13.44
C LYS A 225 13.57 13.39 13.10
N THR A 226 14.36 13.41 12.04
CA THR A 226 15.08 14.63 11.60
C THR A 226 14.12 15.72 11.11
N LEU A 227 12.86 15.37 10.78
CA LEU A 227 11.82 16.31 10.33
C LEU A 227 10.49 16.07 11.05
N PRO A 228 9.72 17.12 11.38
CA PRO A 228 8.37 16.98 11.95
C PRO A 228 7.43 16.13 11.08
N ASP A 229 7.36 16.41 9.77
CA ASP A 229 6.51 15.70 8.80
C ASP A 229 6.88 14.19 8.71
N GLY A 230 8.16 13.86 8.87
CA GLY A 230 8.61 12.48 8.94
C GLY A 230 8.02 11.74 10.13
N MET A 231 7.90 12.38 11.28
CA MET A 231 7.29 11.80 12.47
C MET A 231 5.77 11.70 12.36
N ASP A 232 5.11 12.59 11.65
CA ASP A 232 3.69 12.50 11.38
C ASP A 232 3.40 11.33 10.43
N TYR A 233 4.23 11.15 9.40
CA TYR A 233 4.16 9.96 8.55
C TYR A 233 4.41 8.67 9.36
N TRP A 234 5.41 8.65 10.24
CA TRP A 234 5.69 7.51 11.12
C TRP A 234 4.44 7.10 11.93
N LYS A 235 3.83 8.05 12.62
CA LYS A 235 2.62 7.80 13.41
C LYS A 235 1.48 7.27 12.54
N TYR A 236 1.26 7.88 11.38
CA TYR A 236 0.22 7.46 10.46
C TYR A 236 0.46 6.04 9.91
N ALA A 237 1.68 5.76 9.44
CA ALA A 237 2.03 4.46 8.85
C ALA A 237 2.02 3.32 9.88
N THR A 238 2.49 3.59 11.13
CA THR A 238 2.57 2.57 12.18
C THR A 238 1.31 2.46 13.02
N GLY A 239 0.44 3.46 12.99
CA GLY A 239 -0.83 3.47 13.74
C GLY A 239 -1.98 2.75 13.04
N GLN A 240 -1.84 2.45 11.75
CA GLN A 240 -2.86 1.78 10.94
C GLN A 240 -2.23 0.64 10.14
N THR A 241 -2.81 -0.55 10.25
CA THR A 241 -2.31 -1.73 9.51
C THR A 241 -2.82 -1.79 8.06
N LYS A 242 -3.99 -1.18 7.78
CA LYS A 242 -4.65 -1.21 6.46
C LYS A 242 -5.11 0.20 6.09
N ASN A 243 -4.29 0.93 5.37
CA ASN A 243 -4.55 2.32 5.00
C ASN A 243 -4.36 2.62 3.50
N THR A 244 -4.05 1.59 2.70
CA THR A 244 -3.89 1.72 1.24
C THR A 244 -4.19 0.39 0.52
N ASN A 245 -4.28 0.42 -0.80
CA ASN A 245 -4.50 -0.72 -1.68
C ASN A 245 -3.40 -0.84 -2.75
N ALA A 246 -3.44 -1.90 -3.56
CA ALA A 246 -2.40 -2.15 -4.57
C ALA A 246 -2.32 -1.02 -5.60
N MET A 247 -3.44 -0.47 -6.07
CA MET A 247 -3.44 0.61 -7.05
C MET A 247 -2.79 1.88 -6.49
N GLU A 248 -3.20 2.30 -5.29
CA GLU A 248 -2.60 3.46 -4.60
C GLU A 248 -1.09 3.26 -4.41
N LEU A 249 -0.64 2.04 -4.02
CA LEU A 249 0.78 1.74 -3.91
C LEU A 249 1.51 1.91 -5.24
N ALA A 250 1.03 1.28 -6.33
CA ALA A 250 1.69 1.38 -7.62
C ALA A 250 1.75 2.83 -8.11
N THR A 251 0.66 3.59 -7.98
CA THR A 251 0.57 4.99 -8.38
C THR A 251 1.55 5.89 -7.62
N VAL A 252 1.57 5.77 -6.28
CA VAL A 252 2.49 6.56 -5.44
C VAL A 252 3.95 6.18 -5.74
N PHE A 253 4.25 4.88 -5.91
CA PHE A 253 5.61 4.47 -6.24
C PHE A 253 6.06 4.96 -7.61
N ASN A 254 5.20 4.89 -8.62
CA ASN A 254 5.45 5.46 -9.94
C ASN A 254 5.73 6.96 -9.85
N TYR A 255 4.90 7.69 -9.13
CA TYR A 255 5.09 9.12 -8.89
C TYR A 255 6.44 9.43 -8.22
N ILE A 256 6.79 8.72 -7.14
CA ILE A 256 8.06 8.90 -6.43
C ILE A 256 9.26 8.64 -7.37
N PHE A 257 9.15 7.66 -8.25
CA PHE A 257 10.23 7.30 -9.18
C PHE A 257 10.38 8.29 -10.34
N HIS A 258 9.29 8.94 -10.74
CA HIS A 258 9.23 9.92 -11.85
C HIS A 258 9.19 11.38 -11.39
N LEU A 259 9.74 11.69 -10.20
CA LEU A 259 9.76 13.03 -9.61
C LEU A 259 10.47 14.13 -10.46
N ASP A 260 10.96 13.80 -11.64
CA ASP A 260 11.59 14.78 -12.56
C ASP A 260 10.63 15.91 -12.99
N SER A 261 9.31 15.68 -12.86
CA SER A 261 8.27 16.65 -13.17
C SER A 261 7.86 17.56 -12.00
N VAL A 262 8.40 17.34 -10.80
CA VAL A 262 8.01 18.06 -9.57
C VAL A 262 9.20 18.84 -9.02
N ASN A 263 8.96 19.96 -8.33
CA ASN A 263 9.96 20.78 -7.65
C ASN A 263 10.61 20.07 -6.44
N VAL A 264 11.20 18.89 -6.68
CA VAL A 264 11.94 18.09 -5.69
C VAL A 264 13.43 18.17 -6.02
N SER A 265 14.26 18.44 -5.02
CA SER A 265 15.71 18.56 -5.22
C SER A 265 16.32 17.27 -5.77
N ALA A 266 17.43 17.41 -6.50
CA ALA A 266 18.14 16.26 -7.08
C ALA A 266 18.60 15.26 -6.00
N ASP A 267 19.02 15.76 -4.82
CA ASP A 267 19.49 14.93 -3.71
C ASP A 267 18.37 14.05 -3.13
N ARG A 268 17.16 14.59 -2.99
CA ARG A 268 15.99 13.83 -2.51
C ARG A 268 15.68 12.67 -3.45
N ARG A 269 15.59 12.97 -4.76
CA ARG A 269 15.35 11.93 -5.77
C ARG A 269 16.44 10.88 -5.79
N SER A 270 17.70 11.31 -5.73
CA SER A 270 18.86 10.41 -5.75
C SER A 270 18.83 9.45 -4.56
N ASN A 271 18.57 9.96 -3.35
CA ASN A 271 18.52 9.13 -2.15
C ASN A 271 17.38 8.08 -2.22
N ILE A 272 16.18 8.49 -2.61
CA ILE A 272 15.04 7.58 -2.71
C ILE A 272 15.31 6.48 -3.76
N ARG A 273 15.77 6.88 -4.96
CA ARG A 273 16.09 5.94 -6.04
C ARG A 273 17.22 4.99 -5.65
N ALA A 274 18.27 5.50 -5.02
CA ALA A 274 19.38 4.67 -4.57
C ALA A 274 18.91 3.58 -3.61
N ILE A 275 18.14 3.93 -2.58
CA ILE A 275 17.63 2.94 -1.62
C ILE A 275 16.71 1.92 -2.30
N ALA A 276 15.82 2.35 -3.20
CA ALA A 276 14.90 1.45 -3.90
C ALA A 276 15.61 0.40 -4.78
N ILE A 277 16.70 0.80 -5.44
CA ILE A 277 17.51 -0.07 -6.30
C ILE A 277 18.43 -0.96 -5.46
N GLU A 278 19.14 -0.38 -4.50
CA GLU A 278 20.14 -1.07 -3.70
C GLU A 278 19.55 -2.13 -2.77
N MET A 279 18.27 -2.03 -2.40
CA MET A 279 17.59 -3.10 -1.65
C MET A 279 17.66 -4.46 -2.32
N PHE A 280 17.71 -4.50 -3.66
CA PHE A 280 17.78 -5.73 -4.46
C PHE A 280 19.21 -6.09 -4.93
N LYS A 281 20.20 -5.25 -4.61
CA LYS A 281 21.62 -5.52 -4.89
C LYS A 281 22.30 -6.22 -3.71
N GLU A 282 23.52 -6.69 -3.93
CA GLU A 282 24.34 -7.25 -2.86
C GLU A 282 24.49 -6.25 -1.70
N GLY A 283 24.30 -6.72 -0.48
CA GLY A 283 24.22 -5.89 0.73
C GLY A 283 22.81 -5.43 1.13
N GLY A 284 21.84 -5.48 0.21
CA GLY A 284 20.44 -5.21 0.52
C GLY A 284 19.71 -6.45 1.03
N ILE A 285 18.80 -6.26 2.00
CA ILE A 285 18.05 -7.37 2.63
C ILE A 285 17.20 -8.19 1.64
N GLN A 286 16.92 -7.63 0.47
CA GLN A 286 16.06 -8.26 -0.55
C GLN A 286 16.84 -8.79 -1.76
N HIS A 287 18.15 -8.74 -1.75
CA HIS A 287 19.00 -9.13 -2.88
C HIS A 287 18.70 -10.56 -3.39
N LYS A 288 18.43 -11.52 -2.48
CA LYS A 288 18.06 -12.90 -2.84
C LYS A 288 16.67 -13.05 -3.44
N ARG A 289 15.89 -11.97 -3.48
CA ARG A 289 14.52 -11.90 -4.03
C ARG A 289 14.46 -11.10 -5.32
N ALA A 290 15.59 -10.67 -5.84
CA ALA A 290 15.66 -9.97 -7.12
C ALA A 290 15.29 -10.92 -8.27
N PRO A 291 14.57 -10.46 -9.31
CA PRO A 291 14.38 -11.20 -10.54
C PRO A 291 15.73 -11.38 -11.25
N LYS A 292 15.87 -12.46 -12.04
CA LYS A 292 17.17 -12.85 -12.60
C LYS A 292 17.67 -11.94 -13.72
N ASN A 293 16.79 -11.38 -14.52
CA ASN A 293 17.13 -10.71 -15.78
C ASN A 293 16.63 -9.27 -15.85
N VAL A 294 16.22 -8.69 -14.73
CA VAL A 294 15.63 -7.35 -14.67
C VAL A 294 16.19 -6.62 -13.45
N GLU A 295 16.77 -5.46 -13.66
CA GLU A 295 17.11 -4.60 -12.52
C GLU A 295 15.84 -3.98 -11.96
N LEU A 296 15.60 -4.21 -10.69
CA LEU A 296 14.38 -3.82 -9.99
C LEU A 296 14.66 -2.69 -8.99
N ALA A 297 13.78 -1.70 -8.97
CA ALA A 297 13.68 -0.74 -7.89
C ALA A 297 12.36 -0.95 -7.14
N GLY A 298 12.41 -1.13 -5.82
CA GLY A 298 11.17 -1.39 -5.09
C GLY A 298 11.39 -1.92 -3.68
N VAL A 299 10.36 -2.55 -3.15
CA VAL A 299 10.39 -3.14 -1.81
C VAL A 299 9.38 -4.26 -1.63
N TYR A 300 9.79 -5.32 -0.94
CA TYR A 300 8.88 -6.27 -0.29
C TYR A 300 8.68 -5.90 1.18
N ASN A 301 7.45 -6.05 1.67
CA ASN A 301 7.13 -5.87 3.08
C ASN A 301 6.22 -7.00 3.58
N VAL A 302 6.27 -7.27 4.88
CA VAL A 302 5.27 -8.08 5.60
C VAL A 302 4.88 -7.29 6.84
N ALA A 303 3.63 -6.87 6.91
CA ALA A 303 3.02 -6.31 8.10
C ALA A 303 2.27 -7.41 8.86
N ASP A 304 2.32 -7.37 10.18
CA ASP A 304 1.70 -8.37 11.05
C ASP A 304 1.05 -7.64 12.25
N ASP A 305 -0.25 -7.71 12.37
CA ASP A 305 -1.02 -7.11 13.47
C ASP A 305 -1.37 -8.10 14.59
N GLY A 306 -0.87 -9.33 14.49
CA GLY A 306 -1.14 -10.43 15.43
C GLY A 306 -2.40 -11.23 15.09
N THR A 307 -3.26 -10.75 14.21
CA THR A 307 -4.46 -11.46 13.71
C THR A 307 -4.32 -11.80 12.24
N GLU A 308 -3.78 -10.90 11.48
CA GLU A 308 -3.57 -11.02 10.04
C GLU A 308 -2.17 -10.58 9.63
N GLN A 309 -1.70 -11.13 8.53
CA GLN A 309 -0.43 -10.78 7.90
C GLN A 309 -0.69 -10.31 6.49
N THR A 310 -0.09 -9.16 6.14
CA THR A 310 -0.19 -8.58 4.81
C THR A 310 1.18 -8.59 4.14
N PHE A 311 1.28 -9.33 3.06
CA PHE A 311 2.46 -9.42 2.20
C PHE A 311 2.30 -8.39 1.09
N THR A 312 3.27 -7.54 0.93
CA THR A 312 3.22 -6.44 -0.05
C THR A 312 4.48 -6.42 -0.89
N PHE A 313 4.31 -6.25 -2.18
CA PHE A 313 5.34 -5.86 -3.12
C PHE A 313 4.94 -4.57 -3.81
N VAL A 314 5.88 -3.67 -4.01
CA VAL A 314 5.76 -2.54 -4.94
C VAL A 314 7.12 -2.26 -5.58
N GLY A 315 7.13 -2.00 -6.87
CA GLY A 315 8.38 -1.70 -7.59
C GLY A 315 8.17 -1.23 -9.03
N CYS A 316 9.23 -0.62 -9.58
CA CYS A 316 9.36 -0.21 -10.97
C CYS A 316 10.51 -0.96 -11.64
N PHE A 317 10.36 -1.28 -12.92
CA PHE A 317 11.40 -1.94 -13.71
C PHE A 317 11.28 -1.62 -15.22
N PRO A 318 12.41 -1.70 -15.97
CA PRO A 318 13.80 -1.72 -15.47
C PRO A 318 14.10 -0.52 -14.59
N ALA A 319 14.99 -0.65 -13.60
CA ALA A 319 15.21 0.39 -12.59
C ALA A 319 15.82 1.69 -13.14
N ASP A 320 16.59 1.62 -14.21
CA ASP A 320 17.24 2.76 -14.87
C ASP A 320 16.24 3.58 -15.71
N LYS A 321 15.33 2.90 -16.41
CA LYS A 321 14.28 3.48 -17.24
C LYS A 321 12.98 2.71 -17.07
N PRO A 322 12.21 3.00 -16.03
CA PRO A 322 11.01 2.25 -15.73
C PRO A 322 10.01 2.23 -16.89
N LYS A 323 9.57 1.03 -17.25
CA LYS A 323 8.51 0.77 -18.20
C LYS A 323 7.20 0.42 -17.50
N TYR A 324 7.32 -0.27 -16.36
CA TYR A 324 6.17 -0.67 -15.56
C TYR A 324 6.38 -0.31 -14.08
N ALA A 325 5.29 0.11 -13.43
CA ALA A 325 5.15 0.09 -11.99
C ALA A 325 4.15 -1.02 -11.62
N VAL A 326 4.55 -1.89 -10.69
CA VAL A 326 3.75 -3.04 -10.27
C VAL A 326 3.62 -3.06 -8.76
N SER A 327 2.43 -3.36 -8.27
CA SER A 327 2.21 -3.71 -6.88
C SER A 327 1.42 -4.99 -6.77
N MET A 328 1.70 -5.76 -5.72
CA MET A 328 0.92 -6.95 -5.34
C MET A 328 0.79 -7.01 -3.83
N VAL A 329 -0.43 -7.22 -3.37
CA VAL A 329 -0.77 -7.32 -1.96
C VAL A 329 -1.52 -8.61 -1.73
N VAL A 330 -1.08 -9.42 -0.77
CA VAL A 330 -1.81 -10.62 -0.35
C VAL A 330 -1.92 -10.65 1.16
N GLN A 331 -3.14 -10.84 1.66
CA GLN A 331 -3.45 -10.94 3.07
C GLN A 331 -3.77 -12.37 3.44
N ARG A 332 -3.30 -12.79 4.61
CA ARG A 332 -3.66 -14.08 5.23
C ARG A 332 -3.92 -13.93 6.72
N LYS A 333 -4.49 -14.94 7.35
CA LYS A 333 -4.52 -15.04 8.81
C LYS A 333 -3.11 -15.19 9.38
N HIS A 334 -2.90 -14.68 10.59
CA HIS A 334 -1.60 -14.79 11.26
C HIS A 334 -1.12 -16.23 11.35
N LYS A 335 0.08 -16.51 10.82
CA LYS A 335 0.71 -17.83 10.80
C LYS A 335 2.22 -17.68 10.64
N LEU A 336 3.00 -18.39 11.45
CA LEU A 336 4.46 -18.41 11.33
C LEU A 336 4.91 -19.65 10.51
N PRO A 337 6.00 -19.53 9.73
CA PRO A 337 6.78 -18.31 9.50
C PRO A 337 6.09 -17.33 8.55
N ALA A 338 6.53 -16.05 8.61
CA ALA A 338 6.14 -15.02 7.65
C ALA A 338 7.40 -14.38 7.03
N SER A 339 7.53 -14.47 5.72
CA SER A 339 8.67 -13.92 4.99
C SER A 339 8.25 -13.45 3.60
N PRO A 340 8.76 -12.31 3.12
CA PRO A 340 8.52 -11.86 1.74
C PRO A 340 8.91 -12.89 0.68
N ALA A 341 9.85 -13.81 0.99
CA ALA A 341 10.25 -14.89 0.09
C ALA A 341 9.09 -15.81 -0.33
N MET A 342 8.01 -15.84 0.44
CA MET A 342 6.86 -16.71 0.14
C MET A 342 6.09 -16.29 -1.11
N MET A 343 6.20 -15.01 -1.53
CA MET A 343 5.54 -14.50 -2.75
C MET A 343 6.54 -14.05 -3.83
N SER A 344 7.82 -13.86 -3.49
CA SER A 344 8.78 -13.22 -4.39
C SER A 344 8.98 -13.96 -5.71
N ASP A 345 9.00 -15.28 -5.69
CA ASP A 345 9.22 -16.08 -6.91
C ASP A 345 8.08 -15.85 -7.92
N LYS A 346 6.83 -15.81 -7.45
CA LYS A 346 5.67 -15.57 -8.30
C LYS A 346 5.58 -14.14 -8.81
N VAL A 347 5.89 -13.17 -7.97
CA VAL A 347 5.98 -11.77 -8.39
C VAL A 347 7.08 -11.60 -9.45
N ASN A 348 8.24 -12.26 -9.27
CA ASN A 348 9.32 -12.22 -10.25
C ASN A 348 8.91 -12.83 -11.61
N GLU A 349 8.10 -13.90 -11.63
CA GLU A 349 7.54 -14.45 -12.86
C GLU A 349 6.71 -13.39 -13.63
N LEU A 350 5.91 -12.58 -12.94
CA LEU A 350 5.16 -11.49 -13.57
C LEU A 350 6.10 -10.40 -14.09
N ILE A 351 7.09 -9.98 -13.28
CA ILE A 351 8.08 -8.96 -13.66
C ILE A 351 8.86 -9.38 -14.90
N GLU A 352 9.40 -10.61 -14.90
CA GLU A 352 10.20 -11.15 -15.99
C GLU A 352 9.36 -11.32 -17.28
N TRP A 353 8.09 -11.68 -17.14
CA TRP A 353 7.17 -11.77 -18.26
C TRP A 353 6.84 -10.40 -18.85
N LEU A 354 6.50 -9.41 -18.00
CA LEU A 354 6.26 -8.03 -18.42
C LEU A 354 7.49 -7.41 -19.10
N ASN A 355 8.68 -7.69 -18.60
CA ASN A 355 9.92 -7.14 -19.16
C ASN A 355 10.24 -7.66 -20.58
N LYS A 356 9.60 -8.74 -21.01
CA LYS A 356 9.74 -9.30 -22.38
C LYS A 356 8.72 -8.70 -23.36
N LYS A 357 7.69 -8.00 -22.87
CA LYS A 357 6.72 -7.25 -23.66
C LYS A 357 7.27 -5.86 -24.05
#